data_0ca683865c91c807deb9a51b32c25186
#
_entry.id   0ca683865c91c807deb9a51b32c25186
#
_cell.length_a   1.000
_cell.length_b   1.000
_cell.length_c   1.000
_cell.angle_alpha   90.00
_cell.angle_beta   90.00
_cell.angle_gamma   90.00
#
_symmetry.space_group_name_H-M   'P 1'
#
loop_
_entity.id
_entity.type
_entity.pdbx_description
1 polymer ?
#
loop_
_entity_poly.entity_id
_entity_poly.type
_entity_poly.pdbx_seq_one_letter_code
_entity_poly.pdbx_strand_id
1 'polypeptide(L)'
;MGSPPTQPALLALFLVLLLALYLARRRRAGGKNRKYPPVAGTVLHQLFNFGRLMEYQTELTRRYRTFRMLTPFSNYIYTVEPGNIEYILKTNFANYGKGSTMHGVAEDLLGDGIFCVDGEKWRHQRKVASHEFSTRVLRDYSSAVFRDTATELAGIVAAAAARRLDISDLLMRSTLDSIFKVGFGVSLGVLSGSSEEGAAFARAFDDASEQVLRRFLDPFWKAKRLLNFSSEAAMKRSIHTINNFVYGVIDRKIERMGKDQQEFVSSETCLNEAVQDRIVQEARAASGTTVGRDDVGAQELAARLTDDAIGKMHYLQAALTETLRLYPAVPIDVKCCFSDDTLPDGHSVNEGDMVHYQPYPMGRMEFLWGADAEEFRPERWLDDGGVFVPESPFKFTAFQAGPRVCLGKEFAYRQMKILAAVLVCTFRFEMWDYADATMGYRAMLTLKMDRPLYVRASLRR
;
A
#
# COMPACT_ATOMS: atom_id res chain seq x y z
N MET A 1 -19.65 -52.42 13.81
CA MET A 1 -18.61 -51.53 13.32
C MET A 1 -19.22 -50.77 12.14
N GLY A 2 -19.58 -49.50 12.34
CA GLY A 2 -20.16 -48.66 11.28
C GLY A 2 -19.11 -48.28 10.26
N SER A 3 -19.45 -48.39 8.97
CA SER A 3 -18.60 -47.93 7.85
C SER A 3 -18.26 -46.46 8.03
N PRO A 4 -17.03 -46.04 7.71
CA PRO A 4 -16.65 -44.65 7.81
C PRO A 4 -17.55 -43.78 6.90
N PRO A 5 -17.92 -42.56 7.31
CA PRO A 5 -18.79 -41.70 6.54
C PRO A 5 -18.15 -41.39 5.18
N THR A 6 -18.97 -41.53 4.11
CA THR A 6 -18.55 -41.24 2.76
C THR A 6 -18.22 -39.74 2.58
N GLN A 7 -17.30 -39.39 1.67
CA GLN A 7 -16.92 -37.99 1.42
C GLN A 7 -18.12 -37.02 1.27
N PRO A 8 -19.24 -37.39 0.58
CA PRO A 8 -20.42 -36.52 0.51
C PRO A 8 -21.13 -36.32 1.85
N ALA A 9 -21.11 -37.33 2.75
CA ALA A 9 -21.71 -37.21 4.08
C ALA A 9 -20.92 -36.32 4.98
N LEU A 10 -19.58 -36.30 4.91
CA LEU A 10 -18.70 -35.36 5.62
C LEU A 10 -18.90 -33.93 5.10
N LEU A 11 -19.05 -33.75 3.80
CA LEU A 11 -19.34 -32.43 3.21
C LEU A 11 -20.72 -31.91 3.65
N ALA A 12 -21.74 -32.76 3.64
CA ALA A 12 -23.09 -32.41 4.09
C ALA A 12 -23.10 -32.04 5.58
N LEU A 13 -22.45 -32.83 6.43
CA LEU A 13 -22.32 -32.54 7.87
C LEU A 13 -21.60 -31.19 8.10
N PHE A 14 -20.56 -30.93 7.35
CA PHE A 14 -19.83 -29.66 7.41
C PHE A 14 -20.70 -28.47 7.00
N LEU A 15 -21.46 -28.58 5.92
CA LEU A 15 -22.41 -27.55 5.48
C LEU A 15 -23.54 -27.32 6.51
N VAL A 16 -24.04 -28.37 7.15
CA VAL A 16 -25.05 -28.29 8.22
C VAL A 16 -24.47 -27.59 9.44
N LEU A 17 -23.23 -27.89 9.83
CA LEU A 17 -22.53 -27.21 10.92
C LEU A 17 -22.30 -25.73 10.62
N LEU A 18 -21.89 -25.39 9.41
CA LEU A 18 -21.75 -23.99 8.97
C LEU A 18 -23.09 -23.26 9.00
N LEU A 19 -24.16 -23.91 8.55
CA LEU A 19 -25.52 -23.34 8.59
C LEU A 19 -26.02 -23.18 10.03
N ALA A 20 -25.77 -24.15 10.88
CA ALA A 20 -26.14 -24.07 12.31
C ALA A 20 -25.38 -22.97 13.03
N LEU A 21 -24.07 -22.82 12.77
CA LEU A 21 -23.24 -21.71 13.28
C LEU A 21 -23.74 -20.36 12.74
N TYR A 22 -24.10 -20.29 11.48
CA TYR A 22 -24.67 -19.08 10.86
C TYR A 22 -26.01 -18.69 11.54
N LEU A 23 -26.91 -19.67 11.72
CA LEU A 23 -28.22 -19.45 12.36
C LEU A 23 -28.10 -19.09 13.85
N ALA A 24 -27.17 -19.72 14.59
CA ALA A 24 -26.88 -19.42 15.97
C ALA A 24 -26.34 -17.98 16.14
N ARG A 25 -25.48 -17.53 15.23
CA ARG A 25 -24.98 -16.16 15.19
C ARG A 25 -26.04 -15.14 14.82
N ARG A 26 -26.90 -15.47 13.87
CA ARG A 26 -28.04 -14.63 13.52
C ARG A 26 -28.98 -14.42 14.73
N ARG A 27 -29.14 -15.43 15.58
CA ARG A 27 -29.91 -15.33 16.84
C ARG A 27 -29.21 -14.51 17.92
N ARG A 28 -27.87 -14.62 18.07
CA ARG A 28 -27.08 -13.79 19.02
C ARG A 28 -27.05 -12.33 18.62
N ALA A 29 -27.10 -12.01 17.34
CA ALA A 29 -27.20 -10.64 16.82
C ALA A 29 -28.53 -9.92 17.13
N GLY A 30 -29.53 -10.63 17.68
CA GLY A 30 -30.88 -10.13 17.95
C GLY A 30 -31.09 -9.49 19.34
N GLY A 31 -30.09 -8.89 19.96
CA GLY A 31 -30.30 -8.03 21.14
C GLY A 31 -31.21 -6.84 20.78
N LYS A 32 -32.29 -6.62 21.55
CA LYS A 32 -33.42 -5.76 21.22
C LYS A 32 -33.13 -4.31 20.82
N ASN A 33 -31.88 -3.82 20.90
CA ASN A 33 -31.54 -2.42 20.63
C ASN A 33 -30.24 -2.24 19.77
N ARG A 34 -29.70 -3.31 19.13
CA ARG A 34 -28.46 -3.20 18.35
C ARG A 34 -28.75 -3.05 16.86
N LYS A 35 -28.29 -1.97 16.26
CA LYS A 35 -28.37 -1.70 14.82
C LYS A 35 -27.08 -2.16 14.16
N TYR A 36 -27.07 -3.35 13.57
CA TYR A 36 -25.91 -3.83 12.83
C TYR A 36 -25.86 -3.26 11.40
N PRO A 37 -24.65 -3.12 10.81
CA PRO A 37 -24.51 -2.77 9.41
C PRO A 37 -25.25 -3.76 8.51
N PRO A 38 -25.79 -3.34 7.34
CA PRO A 38 -26.45 -4.23 6.40
C PRO A 38 -25.49 -5.33 5.92
N VAL A 39 -26.01 -6.54 5.72
CA VAL A 39 -25.24 -7.65 5.16
C VAL A 39 -25.13 -7.48 3.65
N ALA A 40 -23.93 -7.27 3.14
CA ALA A 40 -23.65 -7.12 1.70
C ALA A 40 -23.19 -8.44 1.04
N GLY A 41 -22.97 -9.49 1.82
CA GLY A 41 -22.55 -10.80 1.31
C GLY A 41 -21.76 -11.60 2.33
N THR A 42 -20.95 -12.51 1.83
CA THR A 42 -20.03 -13.35 2.62
C THR A 42 -18.61 -13.20 2.11
N VAL A 43 -17.64 -13.64 2.90
CA VAL A 43 -16.23 -13.66 2.50
C VAL A 43 -15.99 -14.45 1.22
N LEU A 44 -16.82 -15.46 0.92
CA LEU A 44 -16.72 -16.22 -0.34
C LEU A 44 -17.00 -15.36 -1.57
N HIS A 45 -17.91 -14.39 -1.48
CA HIS A 45 -18.15 -13.45 -2.59
C HIS A 45 -16.88 -12.63 -2.90
N GLN A 46 -16.11 -12.26 -1.88
CA GLN A 46 -14.82 -11.56 -2.08
C GLN A 46 -13.79 -12.49 -2.70
N LEU A 47 -13.74 -13.75 -2.28
CA LEU A 47 -12.82 -14.75 -2.86
C LEU A 47 -13.12 -14.99 -4.33
N PHE A 48 -14.40 -15.12 -4.73
CA PHE A 48 -14.79 -15.24 -6.15
C PHE A 48 -14.49 -13.99 -6.97
N ASN A 49 -14.47 -12.81 -6.34
CA ASN A 49 -14.12 -11.54 -6.99
C ASN A 49 -12.68 -11.11 -6.71
N PHE A 50 -11.79 -12.03 -6.31
CA PHE A 50 -10.43 -11.68 -5.88
C PHE A 50 -9.63 -10.91 -6.94
N GLY A 51 -9.77 -11.29 -8.22
CA GLY A 51 -9.10 -10.62 -9.33
C GLY A 51 -9.57 -9.18 -9.61
N ARG A 52 -10.75 -8.78 -9.06
CA ARG A 52 -11.32 -7.43 -9.13
C ARG A 52 -11.80 -6.94 -7.75
N LEU A 53 -11.07 -7.33 -6.72
CA LEU A 53 -11.51 -7.14 -5.33
C LEU A 53 -11.80 -5.68 -4.99
N MET A 54 -10.97 -4.75 -5.46
CA MET A 54 -11.11 -3.32 -5.14
C MET A 54 -12.32 -2.71 -5.84
N GLU A 55 -12.59 -3.06 -7.10
CA GLU A 55 -13.80 -2.64 -7.84
C GLU A 55 -15.05 -3.21 -7.17
N TYR A 56 -15.03 -4.51 -6.83
CA TYR A 56 -16.14 -5.15 -6.13
C TYR A 56 -16.43 -4.47 -4.79
N GLN A 57 -15.40 -4.13 -4.02
CA GLN A 57 -15.54 -3.36 -2.79
C GLN A 57 -16.07 -1.94 -3.06
N THR A 58 -15.60 -1.28 -4.11
CA THR A 58 -16.07 0.05 -4.52
C THR A 58 -17.55 0.04 -4.90
N GLU A 59 -18.02 -0.98 -5.63
CA GLU A 59 -19.43 -1.16 -5.97
C GLU A 59 -20.30 -1.33 -4.71
N LEU A 60 -19.82 -2.06 -3.69
CA LEU A 60 -20.52 -2.23 -2.43
C LEU A 60 -20.56 -0.93 -1.62
N THR A 61 -19.44 -0.18 -1.58
CA THR A 61 -19.37 1.09 -0.84
C THR A 61 -20.22 2.21 -1.45
N ARG A 62 -20.49 2.18 -2.76
CA ARG A 62 -21.45 3.08 -3.41
C ARG A 62 -22.89 2.83 -2.94
N ARG A 63 -23.22 1.57 -2.56
CA ARG A 63 -24.54 1.21 -2.05
C ARG A 63 -24.66 1.42 -0.52
N TYR A 64 -23.58 1.15 0.20
CA TYR A 64 -23.55 1.15 1.65
C TYR A 64 -22.26 1.80 2.14
N ARG A 65 -22.34 2.92 2.82
CA ARG A 65 -21.15 3.57 3.40
C ARG A 65 -20.53 2.77 4.54
N THR A 66 -21.36 1.98 5.26
CA THR A 66 -20.93 0.98 6.24
C THR A 66 -21.74 -0.30 6.00
N PHE A 67 -21.08 -1.43 5.83
CA PHE A 67 -21.70 -2.73 5.59
C PHE A 67 -20.90 -3.86 6.24
N ARG A 68 -21.45 -5.06 6.30
CA ARG A 68 -20.76 -6.23 6.80
C ARG A 68 -20.77 -7.38 5.80
N MET A 69 -19.67 -8.13 5.80
CA MET A 69 -19.54 -9.42 5.15
C MET A 69 -19.51 -10.50 6.21
N LEU A 70 -20.29 -11.55 6.02
CA LEU A 70 -20.32 -12.65 6.97
C LEU A 70 -19.15 -13.60 6.74
N THR A 71 -18.47 -13.98 7.82
CA THR A 71 -17.47 -15.04 7.83
C THR A 71 -17.93 -16.17 8.78
N PRO A 72 -17.33 -17.36 8.72
CA PRO A 72 -17.70 -18.43 9.66
C PRO A 72 -17.48 -18.08 11.13
N PHE A 73 -16.51 -17.21 11.45
CA PHE A 73 -16.04 -16.98 12.82
C PHE A 73 -16.28 -15.57 13.38
N SER A 74 -16.35 -14.55 12.52
CA SER A 74 -16.55 -13.13 12.89
C SER A 74 -17.29 -12.38 11.80
N ASN A 75 -17.66 -11.13 12.02
CA ASN A 75 -18.10 -10.26 10.93
C ASN A 75 -16.90 -9.43 10.45
N TYR A 76 -16.85 -9.22 9.14
CA TYR A 76 -15.99 -8.20 8.55
C TYR A 76 -16.85 -6.99 8.26
N ILE A 77 -16.65 -5.92 9.01
CA ILE A 77 -17.36 -4.64 8.86
C ILE A 77 -16.48 -3.74 8.00
N TYR A 78 -17.06 -3.16 6.96
CA TYR A 78 -16.39 -2.25 6.04
C TYR A 78 -17.02 -0.88 6.16
N THR A 79 -16.20 0.16 6.26
CA THR A 79 -16.67 1.54 6.34
C THR A 79 -15.80 2.48 5.49
N VAL A 80 -16.46 3.47 4.87
CA VAL A 80 -15.85 4.61 4.18
C VAL A 80 -16.27 5.94 4.79
N GLU A 81 -16.94 5.91 5.96
CA GLU A 81 -17.36 7.11 6.69
C GLU A 81 -16.19 7.71 7.47
N PRO A 82 -15.75 8.96 7.16
CA PRO A 82 -14.64 9.60 7.87
C PRO A 82 -14.83 9.68 9.39
N GLY A 83 -16.07 9.90 9.86
CA GLY A 83 -16.39 9.93 11.28
C GLY A 83 -16.14 8.59 11.99
N ASN A 84 -16.49 7.47 11.34
CA ASN A 84 -16.17 6.13 11.86
C ASN A 84 -14.65 5.91 11.88
N ILE A 85 -13.96 6.34 10.84
CA ILE A 85 -12.50 6.17 10.72
C ILE A 85 -11.76 7.00 11.77
N GLU A 86 -12.18 8.26 12.00
CA GLU A 86 -11.63 9.07 13.10
C GLU A 86 -11.85 8.41 14.46
N TYR A 87 -13.06 7.91 14.68
CA TYR A 87 -13.39 7.20 15.92
C TYR A 87 -12.48 5.99 16.16
N ILE A 88 -12.35 5.12 15.17
CA ILE A 88 -11.56 3.89 15.23
C ILE A 88 -10.06 4.19 15.37
N LEU A 89 -9.54 5.17 14.62
CA LEU A 89 -8.11 5.41 14.55
C LEU A 89 -7.58 6.42 15.58
N LYS A 90 -8.48 7.20 16.22
CA LYS A 90 -8.09 8.27 17.15
C LYS A 90 -8.92 8.27 18.43
N THR A 91 -10.24 8.49 18.32
CA THR A 91 -11.10 8.78 19.48
C THR A 91 -11.22 7.58 20.42
N ASN A 92 -11.47 6.39 19.89
CA ASN A 92 -11.57 5.13 20.64
C ASN A 92 -10.44 4.15 20.25
N PHE A 93 -9.26 4.67 19.97
CA PHE A 93 -8.07 3.92 19.52
C PHE A 93 -7.75 2.70 20.39
N ALA A 94 -7.99 2.82 21.71
CA ALA A 94 -7.68 1.73 22.66
C ALA A 94 -8.54 0.48 22.42
N ASN A 95 -9.75 0.63 21.85
CA ASN A 95 -10.67 -0.48 21.55
C ASN A 95 -10.43 -1.10 20.16
N TYR A 96 -9.52 -0.54 19.35
CA TYR A 96 -9.28 -0.97 17.97
C TYR A 96 -7.80 -1.20 17.70
N GLY A 97 -7.40 -2.47 17.63
CA GLY A 97 -6.01 -2.87 17.37
C GLY A 97 -5.87 -3.84 16.21
N LYS A 98 -4.72 -4.48 16.11
CA LYS A 98 -4.47 -5.54 15.13
C LYS A 98 -5.10 -6.87 15.55
N GLY A 99 -5.04 -7.18 16.83
CA GLY A 99 -5.63 -8.39 17.41
C GLY A 99 -4.98 -9.69 16.95
N SER A 100 -5.42 -10.79 17.52
CA SER A 100 -4.87 -12.12 17.24
C SER A 100 -5.16 -12.61 15.82
N THR A 101 -6.24 -12.16 15.21
CA THR A 101 -6.61 -12.56 13.83
C THR A 101 -5.62 -11.98 12.82
N MET A 102 -5.33 -10.67 12.89
CA MET A 102 -4.34 -10.04 12.01
C MET A 102 -2.95 -10.62 12.24
N HIS A 103 -2.56 -10.79 13.51
CA HIS A 103 -1.29 -11.39 13.86
C HIS A 103 -1.17 -12.79 13.25
N GLY A 104 -2.13 -13.69 13.48
CA GLY A 104 -2.06 -15.06 12.98
C GLY A 104 -2.07 -15.18 11.46
N VAL A 105 -2.69 -14.22 10.74
CA VAL A 105 -2.70 -14.20 9.28
C VAL A 105 -1.36 -13.74 8.70
N ALA A 106 -0.69 -12.77 9.35
CA ALA A 106 0.49 -12.09 8.81
C ALA A 106 1.81 -12.48 9.48
N GLU A 107 1.80 -13.27 10.56
CA GLU A 107 2.98 -13.60 11.38
C GLU A 107 4.15 -14.20 10.60
N ASP A 108 3.86 -15.03 9.58
CA ASP A 108 4.93 -15.65 8.79
C ASP A 108 5.76 -14.63 8.02
N LEU A 109 5.12 -13.54 7.55
CA LEU A 109 5.78 -12.49 6.75
C LEU A 109 6.28 -11.33 7.61
N LEU A 110 5.46 -10.88 8.57
CA LEU A 110 5.72 -9.64 9.32
C LEU A 110 6.14 -9.89 10.77
N GLY A 111 6.10 -11.15 11.21
CA GLY A 111 6.50 -11.55 12.58
C GLY A 111 5.77 -10.77 13.66
N ASP A 112 6.48 -10.54 14.73
CA ASP A 112 6.09 -9.69 15.86
C ASP A 112 6.43 -8.20 15.64
N GLY A 113 6.46 -7.78 14.39
CA GLY A 113 6.78 -6.40 14.00
C GLY A 113 5.64 -5.41 14.30
N ILE A 114 5.95 -4.13 14.15
CA ILE A 114 5.07 -2.98 14.43
C ILE A 114 3.70 -3.05 13.73
N PHE A 115 3.61 -3.79 12.63
CA PHE A 115 2.38 -3.97 11.84
C PHE A 115 1.43 -5.03 12.41
N CYS A 116 1.91 -5.92 13.29
CA CYS A 116 1.16 -7.08 13.78
C CYS A 116 0.85 -7.04 15.28
N VAL A 117 1.53 -6.18 16.05
CA VAL A 117 1.42 -6.14 17.50
C VAL A 117 0.62 -4.95 18.01
N ASP A 118 0.12 -5.09 19.26
CA ASP A 118 -0.66 -4.09 19.98
C ASP A 118 -0.02 -3.74 21.34
N GLY A 119 -0.65 -2.85 22.10
CA GLY A 119 -0.33 -2.52 23.47
C GLY A 119 1.08 -1.96 23.65
N GLU A 120 1.74 -2.36 24.75
CA GLU A 120 3.07 -1.87 25.11
C GLU A 120 4.15 -2.29 24.12
N LYS A 121 4.04 -3.50 23.53
CA LYS A 121 4.99 -4.00 22.53
C LYS A 121 4.99 -3.08 21.29
N TRP A 122 3.81 -2.72 20.81
CA TRP A 122 3.67 -1.76 19.73
C TRP A 122 4.18 -0.37 20.11
N ARG A 123 3.83 0.14 21.31
CA ARG A 123 4.28 1.47 21.77
C ARG A 123 5.80 1.56 21.83
N HIS A 124 6.44 0.53 22.34
CA HIS A 124 7.90 0.46 22.42
C HIS A 124 8.53 0.51 21.00
N GLN A 125 8.10 -0.38 20.11
CA GLN A 125 8.61 -0.42 18.73
C GLN A 125 8.33 0.89 18.00
N ARG A 126 7.12 1.46 18.16
CA ARG A 126 6.75 2.75 17.58
C ARG A 126 7.65 3.87 18.06
N LYS A 127 7.97 3.92 19.36
CA LYS A 127 8.86 4.94 19.94
C LYS A 127 10.26 4.82 19.37
N VAL A 128 10.83 3.63 19.31
CA VAL A 128 12.16 3.41 18.72
C VAL A 128 12.16 3.84 17.25
N ALA A 129 11.23 3.33 16.46
CA ALA A 129 11.14 3.66 15.05
C ALA A 129 10.94 5.16 14.81
N SER A 130 10.07 5.86 15.57
CA SER A 130 9.82 7.29 15.40
C SER A 130 11.07 8.14 15.64
N HIS A 131 11.94 7.72 16.57
CA HIS A 131 13.20 8.40 16.81
C HIS A 131 14.12 8.30 15.59
N GLU A 132 14.28 7.13 15.02
CA GLU A 132 15.11 6.91 13.82
C GLU A 132 14.63 7.74 12.62
N PHE A 133 13.30 7.77 12.37
CA PHE A 133 12.73 8.54 11.25
C PHE A 133 12.79 10.06 11.42
N SER A 134 12.96 10.58 12.66
CA SER A 134 12.99 12.01 12.94
C SER A 134 14.40 12.62 12.84
N THR A 135 15.44 11.81 12.70
CA THR A 135 16.82 12.32 12.70
C THR A 135 17.15 13.11 11.44
N ARG A 136 17.80 14.26 11.59
CA ARG A 136 18.29 15.05 10.47
C ARG A 136 19.30 14.26 9.62
N VAL A 137 20.12 13.45 10.29
CA VAL A 137 21.13 12.61 9.64
C VAL A 137 20.47 11.62 8.67
N LEU A 138 19.39 10.94 9.10
CA LEU A 138 18.66 10.02 8.20
C LEU A 138 18.05 10.79 7.03
N ARG A 139 17.48 11.97 7.26
CA ARG A 139 16.90 12.80 6.21
C ARG A 139 17.93 13.21 5.16
N ASP A 140 19.08 13.72 5.60
CA ASP A 140 20.14 14.19 4.70
C ASP A 140 20.76 13.01 3.92
N TYR A 141 21.00 11.89 4.61
CA TYR A 141 21.50 10.66 3.99
C TYR A 141 20.52 10.06 2.99
N SER A 142 19.23 9.95 3.34
CA SER A 142 18.22 9.43 2.41
C SER A 142 18.07 10.31 1.18
N SER A 143 18.12 11.64 1.33
CA SER A 143 18.08 12.57 0.19
C SER A 143 19.26 12.36 -0.77
N ALA A 144 20.47 12.09 -0.25
CA ALA A 144 21.63 11.77 -1.07
C ALA A 144 21.42 10.45 -1.83
N VAL A 145 20.99 9.39 -1.13
CA VAL A 145 20.70 8.09 -1.75
C VAL A 145 19.62 8.21 -2.84
N PHE A 146 18.56 8.98 -2.60
CA PHE A 146 17.50 9.15 -3.60
C PHE A 146 17.97 9.90 -4.83
N ARG A 147 18.83 10.91 -4.69
CA ARG A 147 19.45 11.60 -5.84
C ARG A 147 20.35 10.69 -6.65
N ASP A 148 21.20 9.88 -5.98
CA ASP A 148 22.05 8.90 -6.64
C ASP A 148 21.22 7.89 -7.42
N THR A 149 20.18 7.32 -6.79
CA THR A 149 19.27 6.34 -7.42
C THR A 149 18.50 6.95 -8.58
N ALA A 150 18.04 8.21 -8.45
CA ALA A 150 17.35 8.92 -9.53
C ALA A 150 18.27 9.14 -10.74
N THR A 151 19.55 9.45 -10.50
CA THR A 151 20.57 9.60 -11.54
C THR A 151 20.87 8.26 -12.24
N GLU A 152 21.02 7.17 -11.47
CA GLU A 152 21.20 5.82 -12.00
C GLU A 152 20.01 5.39 -12.86
N LEU A 153 18.79 5.58 -12.34
CA LEU A 153 17.55 5.28 -13.05
C LEU A 153 17.43 6.10 -14.36
N ALA A 154 17.76 7.39 -14.32
CA ALA A 154 17.78 8.22 -15.52
C ALA A 154 18.80 7.72 -16.56
N GLY A 155 19.97 7.24 -16.11
CA GLY A 155 20.95 6.59 -16.99
C GLY A 155 20.41 5.33 -17.68
N ILE A 156 19.69 4.48 -16.94
CA ILE A 156 19.04 3.28 -17.49
C ILE A 156 17.98 3.65 -18.52
N VAL A 157 17.13 4.65 -18.21
CA VAL A 157 16.10 5.16 -19.14
C VAL A 157 16.73 5.74 -20.40
N ALA A 158 17.81 6.52 -20.27
CA ALA A 158 18.56 7.08 -21.42
C ALA A 158 19.16 5.97 -22.30
N ALA A 159 19.74 4.95 -21.71
CA ALA A 159 20.32 3.81 -22.43
C ALA A 159 19.27 2.96 -23.17
N ALA A 160 18.03 2.98 -22.70
CA ALA A 160 16.93 2.32 -23.39
C ALA A 160 16.50 3.01 -24.70
N ALA A 161 16.88 4.28 -24.91
CA ALA A 161 16.78 5.06 -26.15
C ALA A 161 15.55 4.75 -27.01
N ALA A 162 14.39 5.28 -26.64
CA ALA A 162 13.11 5.11 -27.36
C ALA A 162 12.61 3.64 -27.51
N ARG A 163 13.25 2.67 -26.87
CA ARG A 163 12.76 1.29 -26.81
C ARG A 163 11.62 1.17 -25.81
N ARG A 164 10.89 0.07 -25.91
CA ARG A 164 9.85 -0.32 -24.96
C ARG A 164 10.48 -0.55 -23.57
N LEU A 165 10.01 0.20 -22.57
CA LEU A 165 10.54 0.22 -21.21
C LEU A 165 9.43 -0.03 -20.20
N ASP A 166 9.61 -1.02 -19.31
CA ASP A 166 8.72 -1.20 -18.17
C ASP A 166 9.11 -0.24 -17.04
N ILE A 167 8.46 0.92 -17.01
CA ILE A 167 8.75 1.95 -16.01
C ILE A 167 8.29 1.54 -14.60
N SER A 168 7.24 0.72 -14.49
CA SER A 168 6.74 0.27 -13.19
C SER A 168 7.73 -0.64 -12.49
N ASP A 169 8.34 -1.57 -13.20
CA ASP A 169 9.38 -2.46 -12.67
C ASP A 169 10.65 -1.68 -12.28
N LEU A 170 11.08 -0.74 -13.10
CA LEU A 170 12.25 0.10 -12.80
C LEU A 170 12.04 0.98 -11.56
N LEU A 171 10.87 1.58 -11.39
CA LEU A 171 10.54 2.35 -10.20
C LEU A 171 10.50 1.49 -8.95
N MET A 172 9.95 0.28 -9.04
CA MET A 172 9.97 -0.68 -7.91
C MET A 172 11.39 -1.08 -7.53
N ARG A 173 12.23 -1.42 -8.51
CA ARG A 173 13.64 -1.77 -8.28
C ARG A 173 14.42 -0.60 -7.66
N SER A 174 14.22 0.62 -8.16
CA SER A 174 14.86 1.82 -7.64
C SER A 174 14.48 2.09 -6.18
N THR A 175 13.20 1.87 -5.86
CA THR A 175 12.69 2.00 -4.50
C THR A 175 13.31 0.95 -3.58
N LEU A 176 13.35 -0.30 -4.00
CA LEU A 176 13.92 -1.40 -3.22
C LEU A 176 15.41 -1.18 -2.94
N ASP A 177 16.20 -0.81 -3.97
CA ASP A 177 17.63 -0.50 -3.80
C ASP A 177 17.86 0.68 -2.86
N SER A 178 17.08 1.77 -3.03
CA SER A 178 17.18 2.95 -2.16
C SER A 178 16.92 2.61 -0.70
N ILE A 179 15.90 1.81 -0.45
CA ILE A 179 15.48 1.42 0.90
C ILE A 179 16.53 0.57 1.58
N PHE A 180 17.05 -0.44 0.89
CA PHE A 180 18.12 -1.26 1.44
C PHE A 180 19.41 -0.47 1.66
N LYS A 181 19.70 0.50 0.79
CA LYS A 181 20.84 1.40 0.96
C LYS A 181 20.66 2.34 2.14
N VAL A 182 19.48 2.95 2.29
CA VAL A 182 19.18 3.83 3.44
C VAL A 182 19.09 3.03 4.73
N GLY A 183 18.36 1.95 4.73
CA GLY A 183 18.05 1.19 5.92
C GLY A 183 19.17 0.25 6.35
N PHE A 184 19.78 -0.48 5.44
CA PHE A 184 20.81 -1.47 5.76
C PHE A 184 22.24 -1.04 5.37
N GLY A 185 22.37 0.08 4.66
CA GLY A 185 23.66 0.49 4.10
C GLY A 185 24.15 -0.43 2.97
N VAL A 186 23.27 -1.29 2.43
CA VAL A 186 23.59 -2.30 1.43
C VAL A 186 22.94 -1.93 0.10
N SER A 187 23.71 -1.82 -0.96
CA SER A 187 23.17 -1.76 -2.33
C SER A 187 22.84 -3.17 -2.78
N LEU A 188 21.58 -3.41 -3.17
CA LEU A 188 21.15 -4.72 -3.66
C LEU A 188 21.53 -4.96 -5.11
N GLY A 189 21.68 -3.91 -5.92
CA GLY A 189 21.93 -4.00 -7.35
C GLY A 189 20.75 -4.56 -8.16
N VAL A 190 19.53 -4.43 -7.63
CA VAL A 190 18.31 -4.88 -8.33
C VAL A 190 17.96 -3.91 -9.45
N LEU A 191 18.20 -2.62 -9.26
CA LEU A 191 17.95 -1.58 -10.27
C LEU A 191 18.81 -1.82 -11.52
N SER A 192 20.11 -2.05 -11.33
CA SER A 192 21.02 -2.37 -12.43
C SER A 192 20.81 -3.76 -13.05
N GLY A 193 19.98 -4.61 -12.42
CA GLY A 193 19.76 -5.98 -12.85
C GLY A 193 20.93 -6.94 -12.51
N SER A 194 21.88 -6.52 -11.68
CA SER A 194 23.07 -7.30 -11.33
C SER A 194 22.83 -8.33 -10.22
N SER A 195 21.67 -8.29 -9.53
CA SER A 195 21.34 -9.17 -8.42
C SER A 195 20.14 -10.06 -8.71
N GLU A 196 20.40 -11.33 -9.04
CA GLU A 196 19.36 -12.34 -9.19
C GLU A 196 18.71 -12.69 -7.83
N GLU A 197 19.52 -12.71 -6.75
CA GLU A 197 19.08 -12.97 -5.39
C GLU A 197 18.11 -11.89 -4.89
N GLY A 198 18.40 -10.60 -5.13
CA GLY A 198 17.50 -9.48 -4.81
C GLY A 198 16.20 -9.53 -5.61
N ALA A 199 16.25 -9.90 -6.88
CA ALA A 199 15.06 -10.09 -7.70
C ALA A 199 14.19 -11.28 -7.21
N ALA A 200 14.82 -12.37 -6.77
CA ALA A 200 14.12 -13.51 -6.16
C ALA A 200 13.43 -13.11 -4.83
N PHE A 201 14.11 -12.33 -4.00
CA PHE A 201 13.54 -11.78 -2.78
C PHE A 201 12.30 -10.91 -3.07
N ALA A 202 12.38 -9.98 -4.03
CA ALA A 202 11.25 -9.12 -4.40
C ALA A 202 10.02 -9.94 -4.83
N ARG A 203 10.21 -10.94 -5.71
CA ARG A 203 9.12 -11.83 -6.13
C ARG A 203 8.54 -12.64 -4.97
N ALA A 204 9.38 -13.19 -4.11
CA ALA A 204 8.95 -13.96 -2.95
C ALA A 204 8.14 -13.10 -1.96
N PHE A 205 8.53 -11.84 -1.78
CA PHE A 205 7.82 -10.88 -0.93
C PHE A 205 6.44 -10.54 -1.49
N ASP A 206 6.33 -10.30 -2.79
CA ASP A 206 5.06 -10.08 -3.46
C ASP A 206 4.12 -11.28 -3.31
N ASP A 207 4.63 -12.48 -3.57
CA ASP A 207 3.85 -13.72 -3.45
C ASP A 207 3.39 -13.96 -2.01
N ALA A 208 4.24 -13.75 -1.01
CA ALA A 208 3.87 -13.84 0.40
C ALA A 208 2.83 -12.79 0.78
N SER A 209 2.97 -11.55 0.31
CA SER A 209 2.00 -10.46 0.54
C SER A 209 0.62 -10.77 -0.02
N GLU A 210 0.54 -11.38 -1.20
CA GLU A 210 -0.73 -11.85 -1.77
C GLU A 210 -1.34 -12.96 -0.91
N GLN A 211 -0.53 -13.93 -0.46
CA GLN A 211 -1.03 -15.03 0.38
C GLN A 211 -1.56 -14.51 1.72
N VAL A 212 -0.93 -13.51 2.33
CA VAL A 212 -1.47 -12.87 3.54
C VAL A 212 -2.87 -12.29 3.29
N LEU A 213 -3.08 -11.58 2.19
CA LEU A 213 -4.40 -11.07 1.84
C LEU A 213 -5.41 -12.20 1.58
N ARG A 214 -4.99 -13.27 0.89
CA ARG A 214 -5.84 -14.45 0.64
C ARG A 214 -6.28 -15.14 1.93
N ARG A 215 -5.43 -15.21 2.95
CA ARG A 215 -5.77 -15.80 4.26
C ARG A 215 -6.93 -15.09 4.96
N PHE A 216 -7.11 -13.78 4.76
CA PHE A 216 -8.31 -13.08 5.26
C PHE A 216 -9.61 -13.57 4.60
N LEU A 217 -9.54 -14.04 3.37
CA LEU A 217 -10.69 -14.42 2.56
C LEU A 217 -10.92 -15.93 2.52
N ASP A 218 -9.91 -16.73 2.83
CA ASP A 218 -9.96 -18.20 2.80
C ASP A 218 -10.20 -18.77 4.19
N PRO A 219 -11.42 -19.23 4.52
CA PRO A 219 -11.70 -19.79 5.84
C PRO A 219 -10.96 -21.09 6.16
N PHE A 220 -10.38 -21.74 5.14
CA PHE A 220 -9.69 -23.02 5.24
C PHE A 220 -8.16 -22.89 5.27
N TRP A 221 -7.61 -21.68 5.31
CA TRP A 221 -6.16 -21.47 5.24
C TRP A 221 -5.39 -22.19 6.35
N LYS A 222 -5.96 -22.30 7.59
CA LYS A 222 -5.33 -23.03 8.71
C LYS A 222 -5.23 -24.53 8.42
N ALA A 223 -6.26 -25.13 7.80
CA ALA A 223 -6.21 -26.53 7.39
C ALA A 223 -5.21 -26.77 6.26
N LYS A 224 -5.16 -25.88 5.28
CA LYS A 224 -4.15 -25.91 4.20
C LYS A 224 -2.73 -25.76 4.75
N ARG A 225 -2.53 -24.90 5.76
CA ARG A 225 -1.23 -24.72 6.47
C ARG A 225 -0.82 -26.03 7.17
N LEU A 226 -1.74 -26.65 7.93
CA LEU A 226 -1.47 -27.92 8.62
C LEU A 226 -1.06 -29.02 7.63
N LEU A 227 -1.73 -29.11 6.49
CA LEU A 227 -1.46 -30.11 5.46
C LEU A 227 -0.32 -29.71 4.51
N ASN A 228 0.26 -28.52 4.67
CA ASN A 228 1.27 -27.96 3.75
C ASN A 228 0.86 -28.04 2.28
N PHE A 229 -0.39 -27.65 1.98
CA PHE A 229 -1.00 -27.83 0.67
C PHE A 229 -1.31 -26.50 -0.03
N SER A 230 -1.24 -26.49 -1.38
CA SER A 230 -1.66 -25.39 -2.25
C SER A 230 -0.98 -24.05 -1.90
N SER A 231 -1.77 -23.01 -1.60
CA SER A 231 -1.30 -21.65 -1.27
C SER A 231 -0.35 -21.59 -0.07
N GLU A 232 -0.56 -22.45 0.92
CA GLU A 232 0.29 -22.46 2.12
C GLU A 232 1.66 -23.11 1.87
N ALA A 233 1.73 -24.10 0.99
CA ALA A 233 3.01 -24.62 0.53
C ALA A 233 3.81 -23.57 -0.28
N ALA A 234 3.12 -22.74 -1.07
CA ALA A 234 3.73 -21.60 -1.77
C ALA A 234 4.22 -20.55 -0.78
N MET A 235 3.39 -20.17 0.20
CA MET A 235 3.76 -19.25 1.28
C MET A 235 5.05 -19.68 1.98
N LYS A 236 5.13 -20.97 2.38
CA LYS A 236 6.32 -21.50 3.05
C LYS A 236 7.60 -21.37 2.20
N ARG A 237 7.50 -21.60 0.88
CA ARG A 237 8.65 -21.41 -0.03
C ARG A 237 9.07 -19.94 -0.11
N SER A 238 8.10 -19.04 -0.26
CA SER A 238 8.36 -17.60 -0.33
C SER A 238 9.01 -17.08 0.97
N ILE A 239 8.50 -17.49 2.13
CA ILE A 239 9.09 -17.14 3.44
C ILE A 239 10.51 -17.68 3.58
N HIS A 240 10.77 -18.90 3.12
CA HIS A 240 12.14 -19.45 3.13
C HIS A 240 13.10 -18.58 2.29
N THR A 241 12.70 -18.19 1.09
CA THR A 241 13.50 -17.29 0.22
C THR A 241 13.72 -15.93 0.89
N ILE A 242 12.66 -15.34 1.47
CA ILE A 242 12.75 -14.05 2.19
C ILE A 242 13.73 -14.15 3.36
N ASN A 243 13.58 -15.17 4.21
CA ASN A 243 14.42 -15.35 5.40
C ASN A 243 15.88 -15.54 5.02
N ASN A 244 16.19 -16.41 4.05
CA ASN A 244 17.56 -16.63 3.61
C ASN A 244 18.20 -15.33 3.13
N PHE A 245 17.46 -14.53 2.34
CA PHE A 245 17.94 -13.25 1.86
C PHE A 245 18.15 -12.24 2.99
N VAL A 246 17.15 -12.08 3.88
CA VAL A 246 17.20 -11.11 4.99
C VAL A 246 18.31 -11.48 5.97
N TYR A 247 18.44 -12.75 6.36
CA TYR A 247 19.55 -13.18 7.23
C TYR A 247 20.89 -12.95 6.58
N GLY A 248 21.06 -13.26 5.28
CA GLY A 248 22.27 -12.94 4.56
C GLY A 248 22.59 -11.43 4.50
N VAL A 249 21.57 -10.56 4.41
CA VAL A 249 21.75 -9.10 4.52
C VAL A 249 22.13 -8.69 5.95
N ILE A 250 21.48 -9.27 6.96
CA ILE A 250 21.78 -8.99 8.37
C ILE A 250 23.21 -9.41 8.70
N ASP A 251 23.67 -10.58 8.26
CA ASP A 251 25.02 -11.07 8.49
C ASP A 251 26.04 -10.12 7.84
N ARG A 252 25.82 -9.72 6.59
CA ARG A 252 26.63 -8.70 5.89
C ARG A 252 26.60 -7.33 6.59
N LYS A 253 25.52 -7.00 7.29
CA LYS A 253 25.35 -5.74 8.02
C LYS A 253 25.92 -5.78 9.42
N ILE A 254 25.85 -6.89 10.16
CA ILE A 254 26.52 -7.05 11.45
C ILE A 254 28.01 -6.75 11.28
N GLU A 255 28.59 -7.05 10.10
CA GLU A 255 29.92 -6.61 9.71
C GLU A 255 30.02 -5.09 9.44
N ARG A 256 28.91 -4.34 9.21
CA ARG A 256 28.92 -2.92 8.76
C ARG A 256 27.95 -1.94 9.45
N MET A 257 27.08 -2.35 10.39
CA MET A 257 26.08 -1.58 11.20
C MET A 257 25.42 -0.31 10.65
N GLY A 258 24.07 -0.31 10.48
CA GLY A 258 23.16 0.84 10.28
C GLY A 258 21.85 0.58 9.50
N LYS A 259 20.72 1.03 9.97
CA LYS A 259 19.30 0.60 9.88
C LYS A 259 18.42 1.05 8.69
N ASP A 260 17.25 0.49 8.64
CA ASP A 260 16.13 0.16 7.73
C ASP A 260 15.08 1.21 7.36
N GLN A 261 14.36 1.10 6.25
CA GLN A 261 12.91 0.76 6.02
C GLN A 261 12.37 1.07 4.60
N GLN A 262 11.22 0.43 4.24
CA GLN A 262 10.64 0.35 2.88
C GLN A 262 9.50 1.35 2.59
N GLU A 263 9.40 1.86 1.34
CA GLU A 263 8.19 2.48 0.78
C GLU A 263 8.13 2.46 -0.77
N PHE A 264 6.90 2.58 -1.33
CA PHE A 264 6.57 2.42 -2.73
C PHE A 264 6.50 3.75 -3.51
N VAL A 265 6.83 3.73 -4.81
CA VAL A 265 6.64 4.84 -5.76
C VAL A 265 5.58 4.45 -6.78
N SER A 266 4.65 5.36 -7.07
CA SER A 266 3.55 5.17 -8.01
C SER A 266 3.91 5.71 -9.42
N SER A 267 3.53 4.97 -10.47
CA SER A 267 3.93 5.22 -11.86
C SER A 267 3.01 6.14 -12.67
N GLU A 268 1.85 6.55 -12.14
CA GLU A 268 0.83 7.25 -12.93
C GLU A 268 1.13 8.71 -13.25
N THR A 269 1.92 9.37 -12.41
CA THR A 269 2.36 10.76 -12.67
C THR A 269 3.10 10.90 -14.00
N CYS A 270 3.62 9.80 -14.55
CA CYS A 270 4.39 9.80 -15.80
C CYS A 270 3.53 9.76 -17.08
N LEU A 271 2.21 9.60 -17.01
CA LEU A 271 1.38 9.33 -18.19
C LEU A 271 0.62 10.53 -18.74
N ASN A 272 0.41 11.57 -17.95
CA ASN A 272 -0.32 12.77 -18.39
C ASN A 272 0.64 13.87 -18.84
N GLU A 273 0.62 14.22 -20.13
CA GLU A 273 1.55 15.19 -20.73
C GLU A 273 1.45 16.58 -20.09
N ALA A 274 0.24 17.08 -19.85
CA ALA A 274 0.03 18.40 -19.23
C ALA A 274 0.56 18.42 -17.78
N VAL A 275 0.38 17.31 -17.03
CA VAL A 275 0.92 17.15 -15.69
C VAL A 275 2.45 17.09 -15.72
N GLN A 276 3.04 16.36 -16.68
CA GLN A 276 4.49 16.33 -16.84
C GLN A 276 5.04 17.73 -17.08
N ASP A 277 4.47 18.51 -17.99
CA ASP A 277 4.98 19.83 -18.35
C ASP A 277 4.88 20.82 -17.18
N ARG A 278 3.82 20.76 -16.39
CA ARG A 278 3.65 21.59 -15.21
C ARG A 278 4.64 21.21 -14.10
N ILE A 279 4.90 19.92 -13.90
CA ILE A 279 5.95 19.45 -12.98
C ILE A 279 7.33 19.94 -13.43
N VAL A 280 7.63 19.91 -14.73
CA VAL A 280 8.90 20.43 -15.29
C VAL A 280 9.07 21.90 -14.98
N GLN A 281 8.04 22.72 -15.23
CA GLN A 281 8.09 24.15 -14.92
C GLN A 281 8.36 24.40 -13.44
N GLU A 282 7.63 23.73 -12.56
CA GLU A 282 7.79 23.87 -11.12
C GLU A 282 9.17 23.41 -10.64
N ALA A 283 9.63 22.23 -11.09
CA ALA A 283 10.91 21.66 -10.67
C ALA A 283 12.10 22.52 -11.16
N ARG A 284 12.05 23.03 -12.37
CA ARG A 284 13.07 23.97 -12.90
C ARG A 284 13.08 25.27 -12.11
N ALA A 285 11.93 25.87 -11.83
CA ALA A 285 11.83 27.07 -11.01
C ALA A 285 12.37 26.85 -9.59
N ALA A 286 11.98 25.74 -8.95
CA ALA A 286 12.42 25.39 -7.59
C ALA A 286 13.93 25.08 -7.50
N SER A 287 14.53 24.49 -8.53
CA SER A 287 15.95 24.15 -8.58
C SER A 287 16.84 25.30 -9.07
N GLY A 288 16.25 26.45 -9.43
CA GLY A 288 16.99 27.60 -10.00
C GLY A 288 17.55 27.34 -11.39
N THR A 289 16.97 26.40 -12.14
CA THR A 289 17.39 26.07 -13.50
C THR A 289 16.64 26.98 -14.47
N THR A 290 17.35 27.96 -15.09
CA THR A 290 16.73 28.89 -16.05
C THR A 290 16.37 28.21 -17.36
N VAL A 291 15.18 28.50 -17.87
CA VAL A 291 14.74 28.13 -19.23
C VAL A 291 15.70 28.81 -20.21
N GLY A 292 16.46 28.03 -20.99
CA GLY A 292 17.35 28.57 -22.05
C GLY A 292 18.82 28.19 -21.94
N ARG A 293 19.30 27.47 -20.90
CA ARG A 293 20.55 26.73 -20.95
C ARG A 293 20.22 25.27 -21.25
N ASP A 294 20.41 24.92 -22.49
CA ASP A 294 20.36 23.56 -22.99
C ASP A 294 21.24 22.64 -22.14
N ASP A 295 20.72 21.45 -21.79
CA ASP A 295 21.41 20.33 -21.18
C ASP A 295 21.85 20.47 -19.70
N VAL A 296 20.91 20.72 -18.79
CA VAL A 296 21.14 20.28 -17.40
C VAL A 296 20.91 18.78 -17.32
N GLY A 297 21.99 18.01 -17.31
CA GLY A 297 21.92 16.55 -17.20
C GLY A 297 21.22 16.11 -15.89
N ALA A 298 20.68 14.87 -15.89
CA ALA A 298 19.96 14.31 -14.74
C ALA A 298 20.75 14.41 -13.43
N GLN A 299 22.09 14.23 -13.47
CA GLN A 299 22.97 14.33 -12.30
C GLN A 299 23.03 15.76 -11.72
N GLU A 300 23.15 16.77 -12.57
CA GLU A 300 23.18 18.16 -12.12
C GLU A 300 21.83 18.61 -11.55
N LEU A 301 20.74 18.20 -12.21
CA LEU A 301 19.40 18.46 -11.70
C LEU A 301 19.20 17.79 -10.33
N ALA A 302 19.55 16.52 -10.19
CA ALA A 302 19.46 15.78 -8.92
C ALA A 302 20.25 16.49 -7.80
N ALA A 303 21.45 17.00 -8.08
CA ALA A 303 22.26 17.73 -7.11
C ALA A 303 21.59 19.05 -6.64
N ARG A 304 20.80 19.70 -7.51
CA ARG A 304 20.06 20.94 -7.20
C ARG A 304 18.75 20.69 -6.44
N LEU A 305 18.25 19.46 -6.36
CA LEU A 305 17.05 19.11 -5.60
C LEU A 305 17.37 19.06 -4.10
N THR A 306 17.59 20.23 -3.51
CA THR A 306 17.74 20.42 -2.07
C THR A 306 16.41 20.26 -1.34
N ASP A 307 16.42 20.12 -0.02
CA ASP A 307 15.19 20.06 0.79
C ASP A 307 14.31 21.31 0.60
N ASP A 308 14.92 22.50 0.43
CA ASP A 308 14.22 23.75 0.13
C ASP A 308 13.54 23.69 -1.27
N ALA A 309 14.26 23.23 -2.28
CA ALA A 309 13.71 23.04 -3.62
C ALA A 309 12.54 22.04 -3.62
N ILE A 310 12.70 20.89 -2.98
CA ILE A 310 11.65 19.87 -2.85
C ILE A 310 10.44 20.42 -2.08
N GLY A 311 10.68 21.24 -1.06
CA GLY A 311 9.62 21.92 -0.27
C GLY A 311 8.74 22.85 -1.11
N LYS A 312 9.29 23.48 -2.13
CA LYS A 312 8.61 24.43 -3.02
C LYS A 312 7.80 23.74 -4.15
N MET A 313 7.93 22.42 -4.32
CA MET A 313 7.21 21.67 -5.36
C MET A 313 5.80 21.31 -4.88
N HIS A 314 4.87 22.26 -4.93
CA HIS A 314 3.49 22.11 -4.48
C HIS A 314 2.64 21.32 -5.48
N TYR A 315 2.80 21.58 -6.77
CA TYR A 315 2.07 20.87 -7.81
C TYR A 315 2.50 19.39 -7.90
N LEU A 316 3.81 19.12 -7.83
CA LEU A 316 4.31 17.76 -7.77
C LEU A 316 3.79 17.03 -6.52
N GLN A 317 3.75 17.71 -5.36
CA GLN A 317 3.14 17.16 -4.14
C GLN A 317 1.67 16.82 -4.38
N ALA A 318 0.92 17.71 -5.03
CA ALA A 318 -0.48 17.53 -5.38
C ALA A 318 -0.69 16.33 -6.32
N ALA A 319 0.10 16.23 -7.38
CA ALA A 319 0.02 15.14 -8.34
C ALA A 319 0.31 13.77 -7.69
N LEU A 320 1.35 13.66 -6.85
CA LEU A 320 1.68 12.45 -6.10
C LEU A 320 0.57 12.10 -5.09
N THR A 321 -0.02 13.10 -4.43
CA THR A 321 -1.10 12.88 -3.47
C THR A 321 -2.37 12.42 -4.16
N GLU A 322 -2.68 12.98 -5.34
CA GLU A 322 -3.82 12.55 -6.16
C GLU A 322 -3.64 11.11 -6.67
N THR A 323 -2.43 10.76 -7.06
CA THR A 323 -2.11 9.37 -7.40
C THR A 323 -2.37 8.43 -6.20
N LEU A 324 -1.89 8.79 -5.01
CA LEU A 324 -2.12 7.99 -3.80
C LEU A 324 -3.60 7.97 -3.36
N ARG A 325 -4.39 8.97 -3.73
CA ARG A 325 -5.85 8.96 -3.51
C ARG A 325 -6.54 7.89 -4.36
N LEU A 326 -6.22 7.88 -5.65
CA LEU A 326 -6.81 6.92 -6.60
C LEU A 326 -6.21 5.52 -6.43
N TYR A 327 -4.90 5.44 -6.21
CA TYR A 327 -4.15 4.18 -6.13
C TYR A 327 -3.29 4.12 -4.87
N PRO A 328 -3.95 4.00 -3.69
CA PRO A 328 -3.23 3.92 -2.43
C PRO A 328 -2.40 2.64 -2.36
N ALA A 329 -1.16 2.76 -1.89
CA ALA A 329 -0.27 1.61 -1.72
C ALA A 329 -0.89 0.52 -0.82
N VAL A 330 -1.63 0.92 0.24
CA VAL A 330 -2.42 0.02 1.09
C VAL A 330 -3.90 0.26 0.82
N PRO A 331 -4.56 -0.57 -0.02
CA PRO A 331 -5.93 -0.30 -0.48
C PRO A 331 -7.01 -0.56 0.57
N ILE A 332 -6.72 -1.40 1.57
CA ILE A 332 -7.61 -1.74 2.69
C ILE A 332 -6.74 -1.93 3.94
N ASP A 333 -7.10 -1.33 5.06
CA ASP A 333 -6.52 -1.65 6.37
C ASP A 333 -7.61 -2.15 7.33
N VAL A 334 -7.20 -2.86 8.37
CA VAL A 334 -8.09 -3.57 9.27
C VAL A 334 -7.72 -3.36 10.74
N LYS A 335 -8.77 -3.28 11.57
CA LYS A 335 -8.67 -3.27 13.03
C LYS A 335 -9.60 -4.33 13.62
N CYS A 336 -9.16 -4.98 14.69
CA CYS A 336 -9.99 -5.84 15.53
C CYS A 336 -10.66 -4.99 16.61
N CYS A 337 -11.94 -5.18 16.82
CA CYS A 337 -12.67 -4.59 17.95
C CYS A 337 -12.42 -5.44 19.20
N PHE A 338 -11.95 -4.84 20.29
CA PHE A 338 -11.59 -5.56 21.51
C PHE A 338 -12.73 -5.71 22.52
N SER A 339 -13.74 -4.87 22.42
CA SER A 339 -14.98 -4.96 23.21
C SER A 339 -16.16 -4.41 22.42
N ASP A 340 -17.37 -4.87 22.72
CA ASP A 340 -18.60 -4.42 22.09
C ASP A 340 -18.68 -2.88 22.03
N ASP A 341 -19.04 -2.34 20.86
CA ASP A 341 -19.04 -0.90 20.61
C ASP A 341 -20.16 -0.47 19.64
N THR A 342 -20.34 0.84 19.53
CA THR A 342 -21.21 1.45 18.53
C THR A 342 -20.47 2.57 17.83
N LEU A 343 -20.36 2.46 16.50
CA LEU A 343 -19.73 3.46 15.66
C LEU A 343 -20.54 4.78 15.62
N PRO A 344 -19.93 5.92 15.30
CA PRO A 344 -20.61 7.22 15.19
C PRO A 344 -21.82 7.24 14.26
N ASP A 345 -21.85 6.40 13.22
CA ASP A 345 -23.00 6.23 12.33
C ASP A 345 -24.16 5.41 12.94
N GLY A 346 -24.02 4.99 14.19
CA GLY A 346 -25.01 4.24 14.95
C GLY A 346 -24.97 2.73 14.73
N HIS A 347 -24.02 2.20 13.97
CA HIS A 347 -23.89 0.76 13.76
C HIS A 347 -23.10 0.08 14.89
N SER A 348 -23.65 -1.04 15.36
CA SER A 348 -23.02 -1.86 16.41
C SER A 348 -21.91 -2.74 15.85
N VAL A 349 -20.83 -2.86 16.60
CA VAL A 349 -19.68 -3.73 16.38
C VAL A 349 -19.52 -4.63 17.60
N ASN A 350 -19.29 -5.92 17.40
CA ASN A 350 -19.05 -6.84 18.52
C ASN A 350 -17.57 -7.01 18.79
N GLU A 351 -17.26 -7.43 20.00
CA GLU A 351 -15.93 -7.95 20.33
C GLU A 351 -15.51 -9.02 19.31
N GLY A 352 -14.28 -8.92 18.80
CA GLY A 352 -13.71 -9.83 17.79
C GLY A 352 -14.13 -9.56 16.35
N ASP A 353 -15.06 -8.62 16.08
CA ASP A 353 -15.35 -8.20 14.72
C ASP A 353 -14.15 -7.45 14.13
N MET A 354 -13.91 -7.68 12.83
CA MET A 354 -12.83 -7.03 12.08
C MET A 354 -13.39 -5.84 11.32
N VAL A 355 -12.96 -4.63 11.67
CA VAL A 355 -13.41 -3.39 11.04
C VAL A 355 -12.37 -2.92 10.03
N HIS A 356 -12.80 -2.86 8.77
CA HIS A 356 -11.99 -2.47 7.63
C HIS A 356 -12.35 -1.05 7.21
N TYR A 357 -11.37 -0.18 7.08
CA TYR A 357 -11.52 1.05 6.32
C TYR A 357 -10.77 0.92 5.00
N GLN A 358 -11.25 1.63 3.97
CA GLN A 358 -10.95 1.28 2.61
C GLN A 358 -10.41 2.47 1.81
N PRO A 359 -9.10 2.78 1.89
CA PRO A 359 -8.51 3.89 1.14
C PRO A 359 -8.84 3.90 -0.36
N TYR A 360 -8.83 2.73 -1.02
CA TYR A 360 -9.10 2.63 -2.47
C TYR A 360 -10.55 3.01 -2.84
N PRO A 361 -11.61 2.43 -2.26
CA PRO A 361 -12.97 2.92 -2.47
C PRO A 361 -13.14 4.38 -2.00
N MET A 362 -12.61 4.76 -0.85
CA MET A 362 -12.72 6.13 -0.33
C MET A 362 -12.23 7.17 -1.32
N GLY A 363 -11.13 6.88 -2.01
CA GLY A 363 -10.60 7.74 -3.05
C GLY A 363 -11.56 8.00 -4.22
N ARG A 364 -12.60 7.17 -4.40
CA ARG A 364 -13.54 7.19 -5.53
C ARG A 364 -14.97 7.58 -5.14
N MET A 365 -15.20 7.99 -3.89
CA MET A 365 -16.54 8.32 -3.41
C MET A 365 -16.89 9.77 -3.71
N GLU A 366 -17.96 10.00 -4.48
CA GLU A 366 -18.46 11.33 -4.81
C GLU A 366 -18.81 12.17 -3.57
N PHE A 367 -19.35 11.55 -2.53
CA PHE A 367 -19.69 12.27 -1.29
C PHE A 367 -18.45 12.78 -0.53
N LEU A 368 -17.25 12.27 -0.85
CA LEU A 368 -15.99 12.75 -0.30
C LEU A 368 -15.27 13.72 -1.22
N TRP A 369 -15.31 13.50 -2.54
CA TRP A 369 -14.45 14.17 -3.49
C TRP A 369 -15.17 14.97 -4.58
N GLY A 370 -16.51 14.93 -4.63
CA GLY A 370 -17.32 15.56 -5.68
C GLY A 370 -17.58 14.64 -6.87
N ALA A 371 -18.33 15.14 -7.86
CA ALA A 371 -18.73 14.38 -9.03
C ALA A 371 -17.55 13.89 -9.88
N ASP A 372 -16.40 14.55 -9.78
CA ASP A 372 -15.13 14.22 -10.44
C ASP A 372 -14.22 13.33 -9.60
N ALA A 373 -14.78 12.57 -8.64
CA ALA A 373 -14.05 11.72 -7.72
C ALA A 373 -13.14 10.67 -8.41
N GLU A 374 -13.49 10.22 -9.61
CA GLU A 374 -12.70 9.25 -10.37
C GLU A 374 -11.70 9.88 -11.32
N GLU A 375 -11.74 11.20 -11.48
CA GLU A 375 -10.79 11.93 -12.32
C GLU A 375 -9.48 12.21 -11.58
N PHE A 376 -8.38 12.07 -12.31
CA PHE A 376 -7.06 12.50 -11.83
C PHE A 376 -6.93 14.02 -11.97
N ARG A 377 -7.07 14.72 -10.85
CA ARG A 377 -7.05 16.19 -10.81
C ARG A 377 -6.19 16.70 -9.66
N PRO A 378 -4.88 16.93 -9.87
CA PRO A 378 -3.97 17.45 -8.85
C PRO A 378 -4.43 18.77 -8.21
N GLU A 379 -5.15 19.60 -8.96
CA GLU A 379 -5.63 20.91 -8.54
C GLU A 379 -6.54 20.86 -7.31
N ARG A 380 -7.17 19.70 -7.02
CA ARG A 380 -7.97 19.52 -5.78
C ARG A 380 -7.18 19.66 -4.48
N TRP A 381 -5.85 19.59 -4.58
CA TRP A 381 -4.91 19.70 -3.46
C TRP A 381 -4.22 21.06 -3.40
N LEU A 382 -4.65 22.03 -4.18
CA LEU A 382 -4.05 23.36 -4.24
C LEU A 382 -5.07 24.42 -3.84
N ASP A 383 -4.61 25.45 -3.12
CA ASP A 383 -5.38 26.66 -2.92
C ASP A 383 -5.31 27.60 -4.16
N ASP A 384 -5.98 28.74 -4.08
CA ASP A 384 -6.02 29.74 -5.15
C ASP A 384 -4.62 30.33 -5.48
N GLY A 385 -3.67 30.21 -4.54
CA GLY A 385 -2.27 30.61 -4.73
C GLY A 385 -1.39 29.50 -5.31
N GLY A 386 -1.94 28.30 -5.57
CA GLY A 386 -1.20 27.15 -6.05
C GLY A 386 -0.35 26.45 -4.96
N VAL A 387 -0.60 26.75 -3.68
CA VAL A 387 0.08 26.12 -2.56
C VAL A 387 -0.65 24.82 -2.18
N PHE A 388 0.10 23.78 -1.89
CA PHE A 388 -0.46 22.50 -1.48
C PHE A 388 -1.19 22.58 -0.13
N VAL A 389 -2.45 22.14 -0.12
CA VAL A 389 -3.30 22.07 1.07
C VAL A 389 -3.68 20.61 1.34
N PRO A 390 -3.28 20.03 2.47
CA PRO A 390 -3.63 18.65 2.80
C PRO A 390 -5.09 18.53 3.24
N GLU A 391 -5.72 17.43 2.90
CA GLU A 391 -7.03 17.02 3.41
C GLU A 391 -6.93 16.32 4.78
N SER A 392 -8.10 16.19 5.45
CA SER A 392 -8.20 15.42 6.69
C SER A 392 -7.63 14.00 6.51
N PRO A 393 -6.76 13.52 7.42
CA PRO A 393 -6.22 12.17 7.34
C PRO A 393 -7.28 11.07 7.52
N PHE A 394 -8.49 11.42 7.92
CA PHE A 394 -9.64 10.50 8.02
C PHE A 394 -10.47 10.47 6.72
N LYS A 395 -10.26 11.41 5.82
CA LYS A 395 -10.78 11.44 4.45
C LYS A 395 -9.75 10.88 3.45
N PHE A 396 -8.49 11.26 3.61
CA PHE A 396 -7.35 10.77 2.83
C PHE A 396 -6.47 9.87 3.70
N THR A 397 -6.75 8.58 3.68
CA THR A 397 -6.17 7.58 4.61
C THR A 397 -4.96 6.83 4.06
N ALA A 398 -4.36 7.26 2.94
CA ALA A 398 -3.24 6.58 2.28
C ALA A 398 -2.02 6.33 3.20
N PHE A 399 -1.81 7.20 4.21
CA PHE A 399 -0.77 7.06 5.22
C PHE A 399 -1.31 6.73 6.62
N GLN A 400 -2.52 6.19 6.70
CA GLN A 400 -3.26 5.99 7.95
C GLN A 400 -3.49 7.31 8.72
N ALA A 401 -4.00 7.21 9.95
CA ALA A 401 -4.24 8.34 10.82
C ALA A 401 -4.08 7.95 12.29
N GLY A 402 -4.13 8.95 13.18
CA GLY A 402 -4.00 8.75 14.62
C GLY A 402 -2.62 8.25 15.05
N PRO A 403 -2.53 7.52 16.20
CA PRO A 403 -1.25 7.06 16.72
C PRO A 403 -0.48 6.11 15.80
N ARG A 404 -1.16 5.45 14.85
CA ARG A 404 -0.54 4.53 13.88
C ARG A 404 -0.28 5.18 12.51
N VAL A 405 -0.33 6.51 12.40
CA VAL A 405 0.04 7.24 11.17
C VAL A 405 1.41 6.77 10.67
N CYS A 406 1.58 6.65 9.36
CA CYS A 406 2.83 6.18 8.75
C CYS A 406 4.02 7.04 9.19
N LEU A 407 5.07 6.40 9.71
CA LEU A 407 6.31 7.05 10.11
C LEU A 407 7.11 7.53 8.89
N GLY A 408 7.04 6.77 7.80
CA GLY A 408 7.76 7.03 6.58
C GLY A 408 7.11 8.04 5.63
N LYS A 409 5.99 8.70 6.01
CA LYS A 409 5.26 9.59 5.10
C LYS A 409 6.16 10.65 4.44
N GLU A 410 6.95 11.37 5.22
CA GLU A 410 7.84 12.42 4.70
C GLU A 410 9.00 11.82 3.87
N PHE A 411 9.48 10.65 4.27
CA PHE A 411 10.50 9.89 3.55
C PHE A 411 9.97 9.47 2.16
N ALA A 412 8.75 8.92 2.08
CA ALA A 412 8.11 8.53 0.84
C ALA A 412 7.93 9.70 -0.11
N TYR A 413 7.33 10.80 0.37
CA TYR A 413 7.15 11.98 -0.48
C TYR A 413 8.47 12.53 -0.99
N ARG A 414 9.51 12.54 -0.18
CA ARG A 414 10.85 12.97 -0.60
C ARG A 414 11.40 12.09 -1.71
N GLN A 415 11.34 10.78 -1.55
CA GLN A 415 11.77 9.83 -2.57
C GLN A 415 11.00 10.00 -3.87
N MET A 416 9.66 10.02 -3.78
CA MET A 416 8.78 10.18 -4.95
C MET A 416 9.06 11.50 -5.67
N LYS A 417 9.21 12.62 -4.95
CA LYS A 417 9.49 13.93 -5.55
C LYS A 417 10.84 13.96 -6.27
N ILE A 418 11.90 13.43 -5.66
CA ILE A 418 13.22 13.42 -6.29
C ILE A 418 13.21 12.56 -7.56
N LEU A 419 12.70 11.34 -7.49
CA LEU A 419 12.61 10.44 -8.65
C LEU A 419 11.76 11.04 -9.77
N ALA A 420 10.56 11.52 -9.46
CA ALA A 420 9.65 12.11 -10.44
C ALA A 420 10.23 13.37 -11.07
N ALA A 421 10.80 14.29 -10.27
CA ALA A 421 11.40 15.53 -10.80
C ALA A 421 12.57 15.23 -11.75
N VAL A 422 13.49 14.33 -11.36
CA VAL A 422 14.63 13.97 -12.22
C VAL A 422 14.15 13.33 -13.53
N LEU A 423 13.26 12.34 -13.43
CA LEU A 423 12.79 11.62 -14.61
C LEU A 423 11.99 12.51 -15.56
N VAL A 424 11.01 13.26 -15.02
CA VAL A 424 10.09 14.06 -15.86
C VAL A 424 10.78 15.30 -16.44
N CYS A 425 11.76 15.87 -15.73
CA CYS A 425 12.55 16.98 -16.29
C CYS A 425 13.55 16.53 -17.35
N THR A 426 14.04 15.29 -17.28
CA THR A 426 15.01 14.74 -18.24
C THR A 426 14.30 14.13 -19.45
N PHE A 427 13.17 13.48 -19.24
CA PHE A 427 12.46 12.74 -20.27
C PHE A 427 11.02 13.18 -20.42
N ARG A 428 10.49 13.07 -21.65
CA ARG A 428 9.07 13.01 -21.93
C ARG A 428 8.68 11.54 -22.04
N PHE A 429 7.66 11.13 -21.28
CA PHE A 429 7.12 9.78 -21.30
C PHE A 429 5.82 9.72 -22.09
N GLU A 430 5.69 8.71 -22.94
CA GLU A 430 4.49 8.39 -23.70
C GLU A 430 4.16 6.92 -23.51
N MET A 431 2.88 6.56 -23.45
CA MET A 431 2.47 5.16 -23.44
C MET A 431 2.97 4.46 -24.70
N TRP A 432 3.53 3.27 -24.54
CA TRP A 432 3.96 2.47 -25.69
C TRP A 432 2.79 2.00 -26.53
N ASP A 433 1.69 1.61 -25.90
CA ASP A 433 0.47 1.14 -26.55
C ASP A 433 -0.75 1.63 -25.80
N TYR A 434 -1.61 2.41 -26.48
CA TYR A 434 -2.86 2.93 -25.91
C TYR A 434 -3.96 1.88 -25.80
N ALA A 435 -3.85 0.72 -26.46
CA ALA A 435 -4.83 -0.37 -26.37
C ALA A 435 -4.84 -1.06 -24.99
N ASP A 436 -3.78 -0.87 -24.20
CA ASP A 436 -3.63 -1.42 -22.84
C ASP A 436 -4.13 -0.45 -21.73
N ALA A 437 -4.97 0.55 -22.07
CA ALA A 437 -5.40 1.61 -21.15
C ALA A 437 -6.21 1.12 -19.92
N THR A 438 -6.67 -0.12 -19.87
CA THR A 438 -7.27 -0.72 -18.69
C THR A 438 -6.22 -1.45 -17.87
N MET A 439 -5.48 -0.69 -17.05
CA MET A 439 -4.52 -1.27 -16.12
C MET A 439 -5.25 -1.99 -14.98
N GLY A 440 -5.01 -3.28 -14.89
CA GLY A 440 -5.43 -4.09 -13.75
C GLY A 440 -4.39 -4.02 -12.62
N TYR A 441 -4.74 -4.60 -11.50
CA TYR A 441 -3.84 -4.71 -10.36
C TYR A 441 -3.84 -6.12 -9.78
N ARG A 442 -2.74 -6.46 -9.13
CA ARG A 442 -2.62 -7.64 -8.28
C ARG A 442 -2.92 -7.23 -6.84
N ALA A 443 -4.01 -7.78 -6.28
CA ALA A 443 -4.39 -7.51 -4.89
C ALA A 443 -3.49 -8.28 -3.93
N MET A 444 -2.78 -7.56 -3.08
CA MET A 444 -1.91 -8.08 -2.02
C MET A 444 -1.98 -7.11 -0.83
N LEU A 445 -1.12 -7.25 0.20
CA LEU A 445 -1.06 -6.27 1.31
C LEU A 445 -0.88 -4.84 0.79
N THR A 446 -0.15 -4.70 -0.31
CA THR A 446 -0.02 -3.47 -1.08
C THR A 446 -0.64 -3.65 -2.47
N LEU A 447 -1.03 -2.56 -3.12
CA LEU A 447 -1.54 -2.59 -4.48
C LEU A 447 -0.36 -2.58 -5.46
N LYS A 448 -0.33 -3.53 -6.40
CA LYS A 448 0.67 -3.60 -7.47
C LYS A 448 -0.02 -3.74 -8.81
N MET A 449 0.52 -3.15 -9.86
CA MET A 449 0.04 -3.36 -11.22
C MET A 449 0.17 -4.84 -11.61
N ASP A 450 -0.84 -5.40 -12.27
CA ASP A 450 -0.86 -6.80 -12.71
C ASP A 450 -0.06 -7.02 -14.00
N ARG A 451 0.22 -5.94 -14.72
CA ARG A 451 0.95 -5.91 -15.99
C ARG A 451 2.06 -4.88 -15.98
N PRO A 452 3.10 -5.09 -16.79
CA PRO A 452 4.12 -4.07 -17.03
C PRO A 452 3.53 -2.77 -17.58
N LEU A 453 3.99 -1.63 -17.08
CA LEU A 453 3.67 -0.33 -17.64
C LEU A 453 4.71 0.05 -18.67
N TYR A 454 4.41 -0.26 -19.94
CA TYR A 454 5.32 0.03 -21.02
C TYR A 454 5.20 1.47 -21.50
N VAL A 455 6.34 2.16 -21.48
CA VAL A 455 6.45 3.54 -21.97
C VAL A 455 7.58 3.67 -23.00
N ARG A 456 7.50 4.75 -23.79
CA ARG A 456 8.60 5.31 -24.54
C ARG A 456 9.09 6.53 -23.79
N ALA A 457 10.40 6.65 -23.62
CA ALA A 457 11.04 7.84 -23.06
C ALA A 457 11.84 8.55 -24.14
N SER A 458 11.62 9.85 -24.33
CA SER A 458 12.41 10.72 -25.20
C SER A 458 13.05 11.84 -24.38
N LEU A 459 14.28 12.22 -24.69
CA LEU A 459 14.92 13.36 -24.00
C LEU A 459 14.10 14.64 -24.21
N ARG A 460 13.88 15.40 -23.16
CA ARG A 460 13.34 16.76 -23.27
C ARG A 460 14.44 17.67 -23.79
N ARG A 461 14.12 18.38 -24.86
CA ARG A 461 14.95 19.44 -25.45
C ARG A 461 14.67 20.79 -24.80
#